data_af9da2de0d46c1eb3f62c7580ff7088a
#
_entry.id   af9da2de0d46c1eb3f62c7580ff7088a
#
_cell.length_a   1.000
_cell.length_b   1.000
_cell.length_c   1.000
_cell.angle_alpha   90.00
_cell.angle_beta   90.00
_cell.angle_gamma   90.00
#
_symmetry.space_group_name_H-M   'P 1'
#
loop_
_entity.id
_entity.type
_entity.pdbx_description
1 polymer ?
#
loop_
_entity_poly.entity_id
_entity_poly.type
_entity_poly.pdbx_seq_one_letter_code
_entity_poly.pdbx_strand_id
1 'polypeptide(L)'
;AGRPGAGGRRARAAAECQWFHFGARGGALARGQRLRFRVLGLQRFRRLREASPLPRTLLTDGFRPVVRLAPSEQWCPTAGEYWVEEDAGGSFAFVFEHRLGGDVGAGAEFYIALTHPYPLGLVRQHVRALRERLLAIGAYVRRERLAESLGGEPAELLTITQRT
;
A
#
# COMPACT_ATOMS: atom_id res chain seq x y z
N ALA A 1 -13.31 50.59 -20.77
CA ALA A 1 -14.06 49.64 -19.98
C ALA A 1 -13.44 48.24 -20.11
N GLY A 2 -12.52 47.94 -19.18
CA GLY A 2 -11.82 46.62 -19.12
C GLY A 2 -12.53 45.70 -18.15
N ARG A 3 -12.92 44.52 -18.61
CA ARG A 3 -13.44 43.45 -17.75
C ARG A 3 -12.25 42.79 -17.02
N PRO A 4 -12.29 42.61 -15.70
CA PRO A 4 -11.33 41.78 -15.00
C PRO A 4 -11.64 40.29 -15.27
N GLY A 5 -10.69 39.60 -15.86
CA GLY A 5 -10.74 38.15 -16.02
C GLY A 5 -10.76 37.45 -14.70
N ALA A 6 -11.86 36.78 -14.40
CA ALA A 6 -11.98 35.86 -13.26
C ALA A 6 -11.14 34.60 -13.55
N GLY A 7 -9.89 34.62 -13.14
CA GLY A 7 -9.00 33.44 -13.08
C GLY A 7 -9.50 32.46 -12.02
N GLY A 8 -10.51 31.67 -12.36
CA GLY A 8 -10.95 30.56 -11.53
C GLY A 8 -9.81 29.57 -11.36
N ARG A 9 -9.13 29.61 -10.20
CA ARG A 9 -8.28 28.51 -9.74
C ARG A 9 -9.19 27.29 -9.61
N ARG A 10 -9.16 26.42 -10.61
CA ARG A 10 -9.69 25.06 -10.46
C ARG A 10 -8.96 24.47 -9.25
N ALA A 11 -9.69 24.29 -8.16
CA ALA A 11 -9.22 23.50 -7.05
C ALA A 11 -8.77 22.15 -7.65
N ARG A 12 -7.46 21.86 -7.59
CA ARG A 12 -6.95 20.54 -7.92
C ARG A 12 -7.72 19.58 -7.02
N ALA A 13 -8.53 18.71 -7.62
CA ALA A 13 -9.13 17.62 -6.90
C ALA A 13 -8.00 16.96 -6.11
N ALA A 14 -8.12 16.93 -4.79
CA ALA A 14 -7.12 16.29 -3.93
C ALA A 14 -6.97 14.87 -4.44
N ALA A 15 -5.76 14.47 -4.81
CA ALA A 15 -5.48 13.14 -5.32
C ALA A 15 -5.97 12.14 -4.26
N GLU A 16 -6.91 11.27 -4.63
CA GLU A 16 -7.43 10.25 -3.73
C GLU A 16 -6.29 9.31 -3.36
N CYS A 17 -5.80 9.42 -2.13
CA CYS A 17 -4.80 8.50 -1.62
C CYS A 17 -5.49 7.15 -1.38
N GLN A 18 -5.15 6.15 -2.19
CA GLN A 18 -5.75 4.81 -2.11
C GLN A 18 -4.84 3.81 -1.41
N TRP A 19 -3.59 4.15 -1.20
CA TRP A 19 -2.58 3.28 -0.64
C TRP A 19 -1.54 4.09 0.13
N PHE A 20 -0.94 3.49 1.14
CA PHE A 20 0.16 4.11 1.89
C PHE A 20 1.30 3.12 2.13
N HIS A 21 2.50 3.67 2.19
CA HIS A 21 3.72 3.01 2.62
C HIS A 21 4.64 4.07 3.23
N PHE A 22 5.01 3.91 4.46
CA PHE A 22 5.92 4.84 5.14
C PHE A 22 6.80 4.12 6.15
N GLY A 23 7.93 4.73 6.45
CA GLY A 23 8.82 4.33 7.53
C GLY A 23 8.62 5.21 8.75
N ALA A 24 8.83 4.64 9.93
CA ALA A 24 8.89 5.33 11.19
C ALA A 24 10.12 4.86 11.98
N ARG A 25 10.82 5.78 12.61
CA ARG A 25 11.93 5.46 13.52
C ARG A 25 11.53 5.85 14.94
N GLY A 26 11.67 4.93 15.88
CA GLY A 26 11.27 5.11 17.26
C GLY A 26 12.43 5.08 18.25
N GLY A 27 12.13 5.45 19.51
CA GLY A 27 12.96 5.13 20.66
C GLY A 27 12.90 3.64 21.02
N ALA A 28 13.52 3.23 22.11
CA ALA A 28 13.38 1.90 22.65
C ALA A 28 11.93 1.65 23.07
N LEU A 29 11.38 0.51 22.67
CA LEU A 29 10.00 0.12 22.92
C LEU A 29 9.97 -1.26 23.55
N ALA A 30 9.16 -1.44 24.58
CA ALA A 30 9.04 -2.70 25.29
C ALA A 30 8.07 -3.67 24.62
N ARG A 31 8.30 -4.95 24.83
CA ARG A 31 7.37 -6.02 24.44
C ARG A 31 5.95 -5.74 24.96
N GLY A 32 4.97 -5.95 24.12
CA GLY A 32 3.56 -5.72 24.44
C GLY A 32 3.10 -4.29 24.33
N GLN A 33 4.01 -3.34 24.13
CA GLN A 33 3.66 -1.94 23.88
C GLN A 33 2.83 -1.83 22.59
N ARG A 34 1.87 -0.90 22.60
CA ARG A 34 1.02 -0.64 21.44
C ARG A 34 1.49 0.61 20.71
N LEU A 35 1.63 0.48 19.42
CA LEU A 35 1.84 1.59 18.50
C LEU A 35 0.51 1.89 17.83
N ARG A 36 0.07 3.15 17.90
CA ARG A 36 -1.13 3.61 17.21
C ARG A 36 -0.75 4.50 16.05
N PHE A 37 -1.25 4.15 14.88
CA PHE A 37 -1.05 4.89 13.63
C PHE A 37 -2.36 5.53 13.19
N ARG A 38 -2.30 6.79 12.80
CA ARG A 38 -3.44 7.55 12.30
C ARG A 38 -3.11 8.09 10.92
N VAL A 39 -3.71 7.51 9.89
CA VAL A 39 -3.46 7.85 8.49
C VAL A 39 -4.59 8.75 7.99
N LEU A 40 -4.23 9.96 7.59
CA LEU A 40 -5.15 10.99 7.11
C LEU A 40 -5.26 10.95 5.57
N GLY A 41 -6.35 11.50 5.03
CA GLY A 41 -6.50 11.72 3.59
C GLY A 41 -6.86 10.49 2.77
N LEU A 42 -7.23 9.39 3.39
CA LEU A 42 -7.73 8.18 2.72
C LEU A 42 -9.23 8.36 2.37
N GLN A 43 -9.54 9.19 1.39
CA GLN A 43 -10.92 9.51 1.03
C GLN A 43 -11.74 8.31 0.56
N ARG A 44 -11.10 7.24 0.11
CA ARG A 44 -11.78 6.00 -0.28
C ARG A 44 -12.62 5.42 0.86
N PHE A 45 -12.19 5.58 2.10
CA PHE A 45 -12.93 5.10 3.27
C PHE A 45 -14.21 5.90 3.53
N ARG A 46 -14.26 7.16 3.11
CA ARG A 46 -15.47 7.98 3.14
C ARG A 46 -16.56 7.40 2.24
N ARG A 47 -16.24 7.14 0.97
CA ARG A 47 -17.20 6.60 -0.01
C ARG A 47 -17.74 5.22 0.39
N LEU A 48 -16.92 4.41 1.04
CA LEU A 48 -17.33 3.09 1.51
C LEU A 48 -18.34 3.17 2.66
N ARG A 49 -18.30 4.24 3.46
CA ARG A 49 -19.27 4.48 4.53
C ARG A 49 -20.60 5.03 3.99
N GLU A 50 -20.56 5.88 2.96
CA GLU A 50 -21.73 6.50 2.35
C GLU A 50 -22.54 5.53 1.46
N ALA A 51 -21.88 4.56 0.86
CA ALA A 51 -22.48 3.66 -0.13
C ALA A 51 -23.21 2.44 0.44
N SER A 52 -23.04 2.11 1.74
CA SER A 52 -23.72 0.98 2.37
C SER A 52 -23.76 1.13 3.89
N PRO A 53 -24.87 0.77 4.55
CA PRO A 53 -24.95 0.72 6.00
C PRO A 53 -23.97 -0.29 6.63
N LEU A 54 -23.46 -1.23 5.83
CA LEU A 54 -22.37 -2.16 6.18
C LEU A 54 -21.54 -2.39 4.93
N PRO A 55 -20.59 -1.50 4.59
CA PRO A 55 -19.69 -1.81 3.50
C PRO A 55 -18.86 -3.03 3.90
N ARG A 56 -19.02 -4.13 3.19
CA ARG A 56 -17.99 -5.17 3.13
C ARG A 56 -16.75 -4.51 2.52
N THR A 57 -15.97 -3.89 3.37
CA THR A 57 -14.68 -3.35 2.97
C THR A 57 -13.66 -4.47 3.12
N LEU A 58 -12.56 -4.38 2.42
CA LEU A 58 -11.41 -5.25 2.66
C LEU A 58 -11.08 -5.34 4.16
N LEU A 59 -11.37 -4.29 4.93
CA LEU A 59 -11.15 -4.20 6.37
C LEU A 59 -12.14 -5.05 7.17
N THR A 60 -13.42 -5.10 6.78
CA THR A 60 -14.42 -5.97 7.44
C THR A 60 -14.17 -7.44 7.17
N ASP A 61 -13.50 -7.78 6.07
CA ASP A 61 -13.14 -9.15 5.71
C ASP A 61 -11.81 -9.62 6.33
N GLY A 62 -11.34 -8.93 7.37
CA GLY A 62 -10.13 -9.29 8.11
C GLY A 62 -8.83 -8.77 7.49
N PHE A 63 -8.91 -7.93 6.47
CA PHE A 63 -7.75 -7.27 5.89
C PHE A 63 -7.11 -6.32 6.91
N ARG A 64 -5.79 -6.42 7.09
CA ARG A 64 -5.02 -5.59 8.01
C ARG A 64 -3.83 -4.97 7.31
N PRO A 65 -3.46 -3.74 7.66
CA PRO A 65 -2.17 -3.20 7.29
C PRO A 65 -1.05 -4.14 7.70
N VAL A 66 0.06 -4.06 7.00
CA VAL A 66 1.25 -4.87 7.29
C VAL A 66 2.36 -4.02 7.85
N VAL A 67 3.14 -4.60 8.74
CA VAL A 67 4.30 -3.99 9.36
C VAL A 67 5.53 -4.87 9.16
N ARG A 68 6.67 -4.23 8.95
CA ARG A 68 7.98 -4.86 8.92
C ARG A 68 8.90 -4.12 9.88
N LEU A 69 9.62 -4.82 10.72
CA LEU A 69 10.64 -4.27 11.61
C LEU A 69 12.02 -4.59 11.04
N ALA A 70 12.81 -3.56 10.72
CA ALA A 70 14.19 -3.75 10.28
C ALA A 70 15.06 -4.37 11.40
N PRO A 71 16.03 -5.25 11.07
CA PRO A 71 16.49 -5.60 9.72
C PRO A 71 15.70 -6.72 9.04
N SER A 72 14.61 -7.24 9.65
CA SER A 72 13.80 -8.28 9.04
C SER A 72 13.20 -7.83 7.70
N GLU A 73 13.22 -8.71 6.70
CA GLU A 73 12.51 -8.52 5.43
C GLU A 73 11.07 -9.03 5.46
N GLN A 74 10.67 -9.66 6.58
CA GLN A 74 9.34 -10.24 6.71
C GLN A 74 8.30 -9.18 7.07
N TRP A 75 7.26 -9.12 6.26
CA TRP A 75 6.06 -8.34 6.53
C TRP A 75 5.05 -9.20 7.28
N CYS A 76 4.49 -8.66 8.34
CA CYS A 76 3.46 -9.33 9.16
C CYS A 76 2.21 -8.44 9.22
N PRO A 77 1.01 -9.03 9.29
CA PRO A 77 -0.19 -8.25 9.58
C PRO A 77 -0.06 -7.52 10.91
N THR A 78 -0.63 -6.33 11.02
CA THR A 78 -0.67 -5.59 12.29
C THR A 78 -1.46 -6.38 13.34
N ALA A 79 -0.92 -6.44 14.55
CA ALA A 79 -1.56 -7.11 15.70
C ALA A 79 -2.24 -6.08 16.59
N GLY A 80 -3.53 -5.86 16.39
CA GLY A 80 -4.33 -4.88 17.11
C GLY A 80 -5.65 -4.59 16.42
N GLU A 81 -6.36 -3.62 16.94
CA GLU A 81 -7.62 -3.15 16.39
C GLU A 81 -7.39 -2.14 15.27
N TYR A 82 -8.41 -1.92 14.46
CA TYR A 82 -8.46 -0.87 13.46
C TYR A 82 -9.88 -0.30 13.35
N TRP A 83 -9.97 1.00 13.05
CA TRP A 83 -11.23 1.71 12.91
C TRP A 83 -11.08 2.95 12.04
N VAL A 84 -12.20 3.55 11.70
CA VAL A 84 -12.23 4.84 11.01
C VAL A 84 -12.75 5.89 11.96
N GLU A 85 -11.98 6.96 12.14
CA GLU A 85 -12.38 8.16 12.87
C GLU A 85 -12.84 9.24 11.90
N GLU A 86 -13.85 9.99 12.30
CA GLU A 86 -14.28 11.21 11.63
C GLU A 86 -14.03 12.39 12.59
N ASP A 87 -13.29 13.38 12.12
CA ASP A 87 -13.11 14.60 12.91
C ASP A 87 -14.28 15.56 12.75
N ALA A 88 -14.31 16.60 13.60
CA ALA A 88 -15.37 17.61 13.59
C ALA A 88 -15.47 18.39 12.26
N GLY A 89 -14.46 18.33 11.41
CA GLY A 89 -14.43 18.93 10.08
C GLY A 89 -14.87 17.98 8.96
N GLY A 90 -15.33 16.77 9.29
CA GLY A 90 -15.75 15.75 8.31
C GLY A 90 -14.60 15.08 7.58
N SER A 91 -13.37 15.21 8.09
CA SER A 91 -12.20 14.47 7.56
C SER A 91 -12.12 13.10 8.19
N PHE A 92 -11.73 12.12 7.39
CA PHE A 92 -11.61 10.73 7.82
C PHE A 92 -10.15 10.36 8.08
N ALA A 93 -9.93 9.65 9.18
CA ALA A 93 -8.68 9.03 9.52
C ALA A 93 -8.86 7.52 9.61
N PHE A 94 -7.99 6.78 8.98
CA PHE A 94 -7.87 5.36 9.23
C PHE A 94 -6.89 5.14 10.38
N VAL A 95 -7.38 4.54 11.45
CA VAL A 95 -6.60 4.28 12.66
C VAL A 95 -6.41 2.79 12.82
N PHE A 96 -5.20 2.39 13.16
CA PHE A 96 -4.89 0.99 13.47
C PHE A 96 -3.81 0.90 14.53
N GLU A 97 -3.79 -0.20 15.22
CA GLU A 97 -2.82 -0.51 16.25
C GLU A 97 -1.91 -1.68 15.84
N HIS A 98 -0.70 -1.64 16.33
CA HIS A 98 0.22 -2.77 16.29
C HIS A 98 0.81 -3.02 17.66
N ARG A 99 0.68 -4.25 18.14
CA ARG A 99 1.27 -4.70 19.40
C ARG A 99 2.62 -5.34 19.12
N LEU A 100 3.65 -4.87 19.81
CA LEU A 100 4.99 -5.41 19.66
C LEU A 100 5.09 -6.82 20.27
N GLY A 101 5.58 -7.77 19.47
CA GLY A 101 5.81 -9.15 19.90
C GLY A 101 7.09 -9.34 20.74
N GLY A 102 8.00 -8.38 20.70
CA GLY A 102 9.29 -8.38 21.39
C GLY A 102 9.75 -6.97 21.73
N ASP A 103 10.88 -6.88 22.43
CA ASP A 103 11.55 -5.62 22.71
C ASP A 103 12.20 -5.07 21.44
N VAL A 104 12.19 -3.77 21.29
CA VAL A 104 12.71 -3.06 20.15
C VAL A 104 13.71 -2.02 20.61
N GLY A 105 14.93 -2.10 20.13
CA GLY A 105 16.01 -1.18 20.49
C GLY A 105 15.77 0.24 20.01
N ALA A 106 16.47 1.19 20.62
CA ALA A 106 16.45 2.59 20.19
C ALA A 106 16.95 2.72 18.74
N GLY A 107 16.28 3.54 17.97
CA GLY A 107 16.61 3.77 16.55
C GLY A 107 16.09 2.70 15.59
N ALA A 108 15.33 1.72 16.07
CA ALA A 108 14.69 0.74 15.21
C ALA A 108 13.74 1.39 14.21
N GLU A 109 13.73 0.84 13.01
CA GLU A 109 12.91 1.31 11.90
C GLU A 109 11.74 0.37 11.65
N PHE A 110 10.55 0.95 11.65
CA PHE A 110 9.32 0.28 11.27
C PHE A 110 8.94 0.73 9.87
N TYR A 111 8.52 -0.21 9.06
CA TYR A 111 7.90 0.07 7.76
C TYR A 111 6.47 -0.41 7.81
N ILE A 112 5.55 0.45 7.43
CA ILE A 112 4.12 0.21 7.50
C ILE A 112 3.53 0.42 6.11
N ALA A 113 2.67 -0.50 5.68
CA ALA A 113 1.99 -0.40 4.40
C ALA A 113 0.55 -0.89 4.51
N LEU A 114 -0.32 -0.38 3.64
CA LEU A 114 -1.71 -0.85 3.57
C LEU A 114 -1.77 -2.33 3.19
N THR A 115 -0.94 -2.75 2.25
CA THR A 115 -0.74 -4.14 1.81
C THR A 115 0.74 -4.43 1.66
N HIS A 116 1.11 -5.67 1.46
CA HIS A 116 2.49 -6.03 1.13
C HIS A 116 2.99 -5.19 -0.04
N PRO A 117 4.04 -4.39 0.15
CA PRO A 117 4.66 -3.66 -0.94
C PRO A 117 5.20 -4.64 -1.99
N TYR A 118 4.87 -4.37 -3.25
CA TYR A 118 5.37 -5.15 -4.38
C TYR A 118 6.11 -4.23 -5.35
N PRO A 119 7.32 -3.78 -5.00
CA PRO A 119 8.08 -2.84 -5.80
C PRO A 119 8.51 -3.45 -7.13
N LEU A 120 8.69 -2.60 -8.15
CA LEU A 120 9.03 -3.01 -9.51
C LEU A 120 10.26 -3.94 -9.59
N GLY A 121 11.26 -3.71 -8.73
CA GLY A 121 12.42 -4.60 -8.63
C GLY A 121 12.05 -6.04 -8.27
N LEU A 122 11.14 -6.22 -7.33
CA LEU A 122 10.64 -7.54 -6.93
C LEU A 122 9.77 -8.17 -8.02
N VAL A 123 8.93 -7.37 -8.70
CA VAL A 123 8.16 -7.84 -9.88
C VAL A 123 9.12 -8.41 -10.93
N ARG A 124 10.16 -7.66 -11.28
CA ARG A 124 11.18 -8.09 -12.27
C ARG A 124 11.90 -9.37 -11.86
N GLN A 125 12.24 -9.50 -10.58
CA GLN A 125 12.85 -10.70 -10.03
C GLN A 125 11.92 -11.91 -10.15
N HIS A 126 10.65 -11.76 -9.77
CA HIS A 126 9.65 -12.83 -9.86
C HIS A 126 9.38 -13.25 -11.31
N VAL A 127 9.23 -12.29 -12.22
CA VAL A 127 9.04 -12.57 -13.66
C VAL A 127 10.24 -13.34 -14.22
N ARG A 128 11.47 -12.99 -13.82
CA ARG A 128 12.68 -13.71 -14.24
C ARG A 128 12.68 -15.14 -13.72
N ALA A 129 12.45 -15.34 -12.42
CA ALA A 129 12.40 -16.66 -11.80
C ALA A 129 11.27 -17.53 -12.38
N LEU A 130 10.09 -16.95 -12.64
CA LEU A 130 8.98 -17.63 -13.28
C LEU A 130 9.36 -18.10 -14.69
N ARG A 131 9.97 -17.23 -15.49
CA ARG A 131 10.44 -17.57 -16.84
C ARG A 131 11.42 -18.73 -16.83
N GLU A 132 12.40 -18.72 -15.93
CA GLU A 132 13.40 -19.79 -15.79
C GLU A 132 12.73 -21.15 -15.47
N ARG A 133 11.79 -21.16 -14.52
CA ARG A 133 11.02 -22.36 -14.16
C ARG A 133 10.19 -22.90 -15.32
N LEU A 134 9.51 -22.02 -16.05
CA LEU A 134 8.67 -22.41 -17.16
C LEU A 134 9.47 -22.97 -18.34
N LEU A 135 10.63 -22.38 -18.64
CA LEU A 135 11.55 -22.90 -19.65
C LEU A 135 12.10 -24.28 -19.26
N ALA A 136 12.39 -24.50 -17.98
CA ALA A 136 12.88 -25.79 -17.48
C ALA A 136 11.88 -26.94 -17.68
N ILE A 137 10.58 -26.66 -17.67
CA ILE A 137 9.52 -27.65 -17.95
C ILE A 137 9.07 -27.67 -19.41
N GLY A 138 9.81 -27.00 -20.30
CA GLY A 138 9.54 -27.00 -21.73
C GLY A 138 8.38 -26.10 -22.18
N ALA A 139 7.87 -25.24 -21.34
CA ALA A 139 6.85 -24.27 -21.74
C ALA A 139 7.40 -23.23 -22.73
N TYR A 140 6.54 -22.76 -23.62
CA TYR A 140 6.86 -21.60 -24.44
C TYR A 140 6.64 -20.33 -23.63
N VAL A 141 7.68 -19.49 -23.53
CA VAL A 141 7.63 -18.22 -22.81
C VAL A 141 8.22 -17.12 -23.68
N ARG A 142 7.39 -16.16 -24.05
CA ARG A 142 7.81 -14.96 -24.79
C ARG A 142 7.61 -13.74 -23.91
N ARG A 143 8.60 -12.85 -23.88
CA ARG A 143 8.58 -11.59 -23.18
C ARG A 143 8.73 -10.47 -24.19
N GLU A 144 7.83 -9.51 -24.16
CA GLU A 144 7.79 -8.38 -25.08
C GLU A 144 7.55 -7.08 -24.30
N ARG A 145 8.06 -5.99 -24.84
CA ARG A 145 7.71 -4.65 -24.37
C ARG A 145 6.37 -4.25 -24.95
N LEU A 146 5.36 -4.11 -24.11
CA LEU A 146 4.03 -3.67 -24.52
C LEU A 146 3.95 -2.15 -24.66
N ALA A 147 4.49 -1.41 -23.68
CA ALA A 147 4.41 0.03 -23.60
C ALA A 147 5.53 0.59 -22.71
N GLU A 148 5.54 1.90 -22.56
CA GLU A 148 6.35 2.61 -21.58
C GLU A 148 5.44 3.38 -20.63
N SER A 149 5.72 3.28 -19.33
CA SER A 149 5.00 4.04 -18.31
C SER A 149 5.38 5.52 -18.37
N LEU A 150 4.57 6.39 -17.74
CA LEU A 150 4.89 7.83 -17.64
C LEU A 150 6.23 8.11 -16.93
N GLY A 151 6.72 7.17 -16.12
CA GLY A 151 8.04 7.24 -15.46
C GLY A 151 9.19 6.67 -16.30
N GLY A 152 8.98 6.33 -17.57
CA GLY A 152 10.01 5.77 -18.45
C GLY A 152 10.29 4.28 -18.25
N GLU A 153 9.53 3.60 -17.38
CA GLU A 153 9.72 2.18 -17.11
C GLU A 153 8.95 1.31 -18.12
N PRO A 154 9.56 0.23 -18.64
CA PRO A 154 8.88 -0.64 -19.58
C PRO A 154 7.75 -1.42 -18.90
N ALA A 155 6.57 -1.38 -19.51
CA ALA A 155 5.48 -2.31 -19.23
C ALA A 155 5.69 -3.52 -20.14
N GLU A 156 5.76 -4.71 -19.53
CA GLU A 156 6.10 -5.93 -20.22
C GLU A 156 4.89 -6.85 -20.34
N LEU A 157 4.79 -7.52 -21.49
CA LEU A 157 3.85 -8.60 -21.76
C LEU A 157 4.59 -9.94 -21.66
N LEU A 158 4.06 -10.84 -20.86
CA LEU A 158 4.54 -12.20 -20.77
C LEU A 158 3.51 -13.15 -21.39
N THR A 159 3.86 -13.81 -22.48
CA THR A 159 3.04 -14.83 -23.12
C THR A 159 3.56 -16.20 -22.70
N ILE A 160 2.67 -17.01 -22.14
CA ILE A 160 2.98 -18.36 -21.66
C ILE A 160 2.00 -19.34 -22.33
N THR A 161 2.52 -20.38 -22.93
CA THR A 161 1.69 -21.46 -23.52
C THR A 161 2.42 -22.80 -23.44
N GLN A 162 1.67 -23.87 -23.54
CA GLN A 162 2.25 -25.19 -23.71
C GLN A 162 2.78 -25.31 -25.14
N ARG A 163 3.92 -25.98 -25.33
CA ARG A 163 4.29 -26.49 -26.64
C ARG A 163 3.37 -27.63 -27.00
N THR A 164 2.57 -27.45 -28.04
CA THR A 164 1.84 -28.52 -28.69
C THR A 164 2.83 -29.37 -29.50
#